data_1c3b5e2897f5d8f22c852bf401a7066c
#
_entry.id   1c3b5e2897f5d8f22c852bf401a7066c
#
_cell.length_a   1.000
_cell.length_b   1.000
_cell.length_c   1.000
_cell.angle_alpha   90.00
_cell.angle_beta   90.00
_cell.angle_gamma   90.00
#
_symmetry.space_group_name_H-M   'P 1'
#
loop_
_entity.id
_entity.type
_entity.pdbx_description
1 polymer ?
#
loop_
_entity_poly.entity_id
_entity_poly.type
_entity_poly.pdbx_seq_one_letter_code
_entity_poly.pdbx_strand_id
1 'polypeptide(L)'
;LVSELMIKGKNVKTANPGDEITIGRMKGNIAVGDKIYRITSKTLTHFAHSTYQNCENKKIPLNCNVTIRKDEPLRIEIFSTNSTQSSSIYHNAHVEVTSTTTPIKALKTPISVERIIEQISKTNDTPYIFENVTVLLDDGLYLPSISALNELRRTAIQKLEELIIQKSKRPPISLPVNQEETITYIPPLKNPKVALSLRQLHGEYDYTKLDKEKIDKIYLALKLFLDKKYMNIIDYLSENYPLYVYLPTIIKANYKNIILNSLDNITSRFDIKGFVVSNIADLQFLEKYRGNYDFVGNYSLNVFNNHTMEEYKKLGITRITLSRELNQEGLNEILKSSDLDTELIVYGNLPIMATNYCLLGKTNLCYPDCGANCQKNNTYYLKDRFGYQFRVIPDSIQTVTLICNSKTLSISSKNVPATCVRVDMIDETIEEINHIVDKAFHREKLEGQQYTNGNFYREV
;
A
#
# COMPACT_ATOMS: atom_id res chain seq x y z
N LEU A 1 -26.62 -19.14 -7.57
CA LEU A 1 -25.75 -20.33 -7.51
C LEU A 1 -26.42 -21.44 -8.32
N VAL A 2 -25.69 -21.98 -9.29
CA VAL A 2 -26.15 -23.17 -10.03
C VAL A 2 -26.02 -24.36 -9.11
N SER A 3 -27.14 -24.95 -8.71
CA SER A 3 -27.19 -26.13 -7.87
C SER A 3 -27.36 -27.41 -8.68
N GLU A 4 -27.86 -27.32 -9.89
CA GLU A 4 -28.10 -28.45 -10.77
C GLU A 4 -27.67 -28.11 -12.20
N LEU A 5 -26.90 -29.01 -12.82
CA LEU A 5 -26.50 -28.96 -14.21
C LEU A 5 -26.98 -30.26 -14.88
N MET A 6 -27.77 -30.13 -15.92
CA MET A 6 -28.35 -31.31 -16.60
C MET A 6 -28.07 -31.28 -18.10
N ILE A 7 -27.80 -32.43 -18.68
CA ILE A 7 -27.76 -32.66 -20.13
C ILE A 7 -28.84 -33.70 -20.45
N LYS A 8 -29.76 -33.34 -21.35
CA LYS A 8 -30.89 -34.19 -21.73
C LYS A 8 -31.66 -34.75 -20.50
N GLY A 9 -31.90 -33.89 -19.50
CA GLY A 9 -32.64 -34.26 -18.27
C GLY A 9 -31.88 -35.10 -17.25
N LYS A 10 -30.60 -35.42 -17.46
CA LYS A 10 -29.78 -36.17 -16.53
C LYS A 10 -28.79 -35.23 -15.85
N ASN A 11 -28.69 -35.31 -14.52
CA ASN A 11 -27.73 -34.54 -13.75
C ASN A 11 -26.29 -34.92 -14.14
N VAL A 12 -25.47 -33.91 -14.45
CA VAL A 12 -24.06 -34.06 -14.79
C VAL A 12 -23.20 -33.17 -13.90
N LYS A 13 -21.95 -33.55 -13.71
CA LYS A 13 -20.99 -32.74 -12.94
C LYS A 13 -20.28 -31.70 -13.80
N THR A 14 -20.16 -31.94 -15.09
CA THR A 14 -19.45 -31.11 -16.07
C THR A 14 -20.21 -31.13 -17.40
N ALA A 15 -20.10 -30.06 -18.16
CA ALA A 15 -20.55 -29.97 -19.54
C ALA A 15 -19.42 -29.41 -20.40
N ASN A 16 -19.34 -29.87 -21.64
CA ASN A 16 -18.30 -29.45 -22.59
C ASN A 16 -18.82 -28.30 -23.49
N PRO A 17 -17.93 -27.54 -24.13
CA PRO A 17 -18.34 -26.59 -25.14
C PRO A 17 -19.15 -27.26 -26.26
N GLY A 18 -20.34 -26.70 -26.55
CA GLY A 18 -21.29 -27.24 -27.52
C GLY A 18 -22.41 -28.09 -26.93
N ASP A 19 -22.35 -28.46 -25.65
CA ASP A 19 -23.45 -29.16 -25.00
C ASP A 19 -24.63 -28.22 -24.72
N GLU A 20 -25.83 -28.66 -25.06
CA GLU A 20 -27.07 -28.01 -24.61
C GLU A 20 -27.37 -28.43 -23.16
N ILE A 21 -27.39 -27.44 -22.28
CA ILE A 21 -27.49 -27.65 -20.84
C ILE A 21 -28.76 -27.04 -20.26
N THR A 22 -29.30 -27.69 -19.23
CA THR A 22 -30.34 -27.13 -18.39
C THR A 22 -29.76 -26.83 -17.01
N ILE A 23 -29.96 -25.59 -16.54
CA ILE A 23 -29.51 -25.13 -15.22
C ILE A 23 -30.74 -25.03 -14.31
N GLY A 24 -30.75 -25.83 -13.24
CA GLY A 24 -31.85 -25.87 -12.29
C GLY A 24 -31.77 -24.89 -11.15
N ARG A 25 -32.95 -24.61 -10.53
CA ARG A 25 -33.12 -23.81 -9.28
C ARG A 25 -32.55 -22.38 -9.34
N MET A 26 -32.69 -21.70 -10.44
CA MET A 26 -32.38 -20.27 -10.54
C MET A 26 -33.48 -19.44 -9.88
N LYS A 27 -33.12 -18.36 -9.19
CA LYS A 27 -34.07 -17.39 -8.61
C LYS A 27 -33.96 -16.08 -9.38
N GLY A 28 -35.11 -15.45 -9.63
CA GLY A 28 -35.21 -14.16 -10.31
C GLY A 28 -35.91 -14.26 -11.67
N ASN A 29 -36.17 -13.14 -12.31
CA ASN A 29 -36.71 -13.06 -13.66
C ASN A 29 -35.57 -13.32 -14.64
N ILE A 30 -35.72 -14.37 -15.45
CA ILE A 30 -34.71 -14.79 -16.42
C ILE A 30 -35.39 -14.78 -17.80
N ALA A 31 -34.76 -14.11 -18.75
CA ALA A 31 -35.25 -13.95 -20.10
C ALA A 31 -34.34 -14.64 -21.14
N VAL A 32 -34.89 -14.94 -22.29
CA VAL A 32 -34.12 -15.43 -23.42
C VAL A 32 -33.13 -14.33 -23.87
N GLY A 33 -31.86 -14.69 -23.96
CA GLY A 33 -30.78 -13.76 -24.30
C GLY A 33 -29.97 -13.26 -23.09
N ASP A 34 -30.37 -13.58 -21.89
CA ASP A 34 -29.60 -13.24 -20.67
C ASP A 34 -28.25 -13.96 -20.69
N LYS A 35 -27.20 -13.24 -20.30
CA LYS A 35 -25.83 -13.80 -20.23
C LYS A 35 -25.60 -14.55 -18.93
N ILE A 36 -25.02 -15.72 -19.05
CA ILE A 36 -24.66 -16.56 -17.88
C ILE A 36 -23.16 -16.43 -17.63
N TYR A 37 -22.79 -16.14 -16.38
CA TYR A 37 -21.41 -16.00 -15.94
C TYR A 37 -21.06 -17.02 -14.88
N ARG A 38 -19.89 -17.65 -14.99
CA ARG A 38 -19.33 -18.47 -13.94
C ARG A 38 -18.58 -17.57 -12.94
N ILE A 39 -19.13 -17.39 -11.76
CA ILE A 39 -18.55 -16.56 -10.70
C ILE A 39 -17.47 -17.32 -9.91
N THR A 40 -17.65 -18.64 -9.73
CA THR A 40 -16.77 -19.47 -8.90
C THR A 40 -16.43 -20.77 -9.62
N SER A 41 -15.20 -21.21 -9.53
CA SER A 41 -14.73 -22.51 -9.99
C SER A 41 -14.26 -23.33 -8.80
N LYS A 42 -14.93 -24.44 -8.48
CA LYS A 42 -14.53 -25.34 -7.39
C LYS A 42 -13.10 -25.86 -7.57
N THR A 43 -12.72 -26.23 -8.79
CA THR A 43 -11.37 -26.70 -9.11
C THR A 43 -10.32 -25.63 -8.85
N LEU A 44 -10.55 -24.39 -9.34
CA LEU A 44 -9.64 -23.29 -9.14
C LEU A 44 -9.57 -22.89 -7.64
N THR A 45 -10.70 -22.86 -6.95
CA THR A 45 -10.75 -22.59 -5.52
C THR A 45 -10.00 -23.66 -4.73
N HIS A 46 -10.20 -24.94 -5.04
CA HIS A 46 -9.48 -26.03 -4.37
C HIS A 46 -7.97 -25.95 -4.64
N PHE A 47 -7.58 -25.70 -5.89
CA PHE A 47 -6.17 -25.48 -6.26
C PHE A 47 -5.58 -24.30 -5.48
N ALA A 48 -6.25 -23.15 -5.45
CA ALA A 48 -5.80 -21.99 -4.69
C ALA A 48 -5.66 -22.31 -3.19
N HIS A 49 -6.62 -23.01 -2.59
CA HIS A 49 -6.54 -23.46 -1.18
C HIS A 49 -5.33 -24.38 -0.95
N SER A 50 -5.07 -25.32 -1.86
CA SER A 50 -3.95 -26.26 -1.72
C SER A 50 -2.57 -25.59 -1.75
N THR A 51 -2.46 -24.35 -2.26
CA THR A 51 -1.18 -23.63 -2.30
C THR A 51 -0.77 -22.98 -0.97
N TYR A 52 -1.70 -22.84 -0.03
CA TYR A 52 -1.42 -22.19 1.25
C TYR A 52 -1.98 -22.93 2.48
N GLN A 53 -2.91 -23.85 2.28
CA GLN A 53 -3.54 -24.59 3.37
C GLN A 53 -2.67 -25.76 3.82
N ASN A 54 -2.20 -25.74 5.07
CA ASN A 54 -1.31 -26.75 5.67
C ASN A 54 0.01 -26.95 4.88
N CYS A 55 0.49 -25.92 4.21
CA CYS A 55 1.66 -26.01 3.34
C CYS A 55 2.53 -24.76 3.48
N GLU A 56 3.74 -24.93 4.02
CA GLU A 56 4.79 -23.94 3.97
C GLU A 56 5.57 -24.07 2.66
N ASN A 57 5.27 -23.24 1.69
CA ASN A 57 5.92 -23.28 0.36
C ASN A 57 7.39 -22.83 0.38
N LYS A 58 7.82 -22.15 1.44
CA LYS A 58 9.18 -21.64 1.57
C LYS A 58 9.69 -21.90 2.98
N LYS A 59 10.40 -23.03 3.14
CA LYS A 59 11.01 -23.40 4.41
C LYS A 59 12.43 -22.89 4.53
N ILE A 60 12.86 -22.69 5.76
CA ILE A 60 14.21 -22.24 6.12
C ILE A 60 15.08 -23.49 6.25
N PRO A 61 16.15 -23.62 5.45
CA PRO A 61 17.03 -24.78 5.51
C PRO A 61 17.94 -24.73 6.74
N LEU A 62 18.05 -25.85 7.42
CA LEU A 62 18.93 -26.05 8.58
C LEU A 62 19.67 -27.38 8.45
N ASN A 63 20.79 -27.50 9.11
CA ASN A 63 21.49 -28.76 9.30
C ASN A 63 21.21 -29.32 10.71
N CYS A 64 21.25 -30.63 10.84
CA CYS A 64 20.98 -31.33 12.08
C CYS A 64 21.98 -32.47 12.31
N ASN A 65 22.61 -32.48 13.48
CA ASN A 65 23.42 -33.62 13.96
C ASN A 65 22.69 -34.30 15.10
N VAL A 66 22.58 -35.62 15.08
CA VAL A 66 22.01 -36.44 16.13
C VAL A 66 23.06 -37.39 16.66
N THR A 67 23.31 -37.39 17.95
CA THR A 67 24.26 -38.27 18.61
C THR A 67 23.54 -39.21 19.58
N ILE A 68 23.75 -40.51 19.38
CA ILE A 68 23.18 -41.61 20.19
C ILE A 68 24.32 -42.53 20.57
N ARG A 69 24.80 -42.41 21.82
CA ARG A 69 25.92 -43.20 22.37
C ARG A 69 25.43 -44.03 23.52
N LYS A 70 26.11 -45.13 23.76
CA LYS A 70 25.85 -45.98 24.86
C LYS A 70 26.04 -45.25 26.20
N ASP A 71 25.06 -45.42 27.11
CA ASP A 71 25.06 -44.85 28.46
C ASP A 71 25.08 -43.31 28.53
N GLU A 72 24.89 -42.61 27.37
CA GLU A 72 24.78 -41.14 27.29
C GLU A 72 23.33 -40.74 26.89
N PRO A 73 22.84 -39.58 27.35
CA PRO A 73 21.58 -39.02 26.85
C PRO A 73 21.61 -38.74 25.36
N LEU A 74 20.44 -38.84 24.68
CA LEU A 74 20.34 -38.44 23.26
C LEU A 74 20.66 -36.95 23.13
N ARG A 75 21.40 -36.59 22.09
CA ARG A 75 21.80 -35.24 21.80
C ARG A 75 21.41 -34.87 20.36
N ILE A 76 20.91 -33.66 20.18
CA ILE A 76 20.64 -33.04 18.89
C ILE A 76 21.26 -31.66 18.81
N GLU A 77 21.87 -31.36 17.69
CA GLU A 77 22.38 -30.04 17.35
C GLU A 77 21.67 -29.57 16.07
N ILE A 78 21.14 -28.35 16.07
CA ILE A 78 20.54 -27.70 14.91
C ILE A 78 21.30 -26.42 14.64
N PHE A 79 21.69 -26.21 13.40
CA PHE A 79 22.47 -25.04 13.00
C PHE A 79 22.16 -24.57 11.59
N SER A 80 22.44 -23.29 11.29
CA SER A 80 22.24 -22.68 9.99
C SER A 80 23.09 -23.35 8.92
N THR A 81 22.57 -23.41 7.68
CA THR A 81 23.33 -23.89 6.51
C THR A 81 24.31 -22.83 6.02
N ASN A 82 25.29 -23.24 5.22
CA ASN A 82 26.24 -22.32 4.56
C ASN A 82 25.56 -21.40 3.54
N SER A 83 24.36 -21.78 3.05
CA SER A 83 23.52 -20.97 2.16
C SER A 83 22.79 -19.84 2.87
N THR A 84 22.79 -19.79 4.23
CA THR A 84 22.15 -18.75 4.99
C THR A 84 22.87 -17.43 4.80
N GLN A 85 22.20 -16.43 4.22
CA GLN A 85 22.78 -15.11 3.98
C GLN A 85 23.25 -14.45 5.29
N SER A 86 24.37 -13.75 5.26
CA SER A 86 24.96 -13.07 6.41
C SER A 86 24.03 -12.00 7.03
N SER A 87 23.11 -11.44 6.25
CA SER A 87 22.08 -10.50 6.71
C SER A 87 20.85 -11.18 7.34
N SER A 88 20.75 -12.52 7.29
CA SER A 88 19.64 -13.27 7.85
C SER A 88 19.73 -13.34 9.38
N ILE A 89 18.59 -13.23 10.06
CA ILE A 89 18.48 -13.46 11.52
C ILE A 89 18.90 -14.89 11.92
N TYR A 90 18.89 -15.83 10.97
CA TYR A 90 19.32 -17.21 11.15
C TYR A 90 20.83 -17.40 10.93
N HIS A 91 21.56 -16.38 10.53
CA HIS A 91 22.99 -16.47 10.34
C HIS A 91 23.70 -16.85 11.66
N ASN A 92 24.54 -17.85 11.62
CA ASN A 92 25.21 -18.41 12.80
C ASN A 92 24.24 -18.84 13.92
N ALA A 93 23.01 -19.23 13.57
CA ALA A 93 22.11 -19.84 14.53
C ALA A 93 22.60 -21.27 14.83
N HIS A 94 22.75 -21.58 16.12
CA HIS A 94 23.16 -22.90 16.62
C HIS A 94 22.49 -23.15 17.97
N VAL A 95 21.89 -24.31 18.11
CA VAL A 95 21.31 -24.78 19.37
C VAL A 95 21.67 -26.27 19.57
N GLU A 96 21.90 -26.61 20.83
CA GLU A 96 22.14 -27.97 21.27
C GLU A 96 21.15 -28.34 22.37
N VAL A 97 20.61 -29.55 22.29
CA VAL A 97 19.68 -30.09 23.28
C VAL A 97 20.00 -31.53 23.57
N THR A 98 19.95 -31.88 24.84
CA THR A 98 20.05 -33.27 25.33
C THR A 98 18.73 -33.73 25.89
N SER A 99 18.36 -35.00 25.68
CA SER A 99 17.17 -35.61 26.23
C SER A 99 17.42 -36.11 27.66
N THR A 100 16.36 -36.48 28.34
CA THR A 100 16.42 -37.26 29.60
C THR A 100 16.52 -38.77 29.37
N THR A 101 16.37 -39.20 28.10
CA THR A 101 16.35 -40.62 27.72
C THR A 101 17.76 -41.06 27.33
N THR A 102 18.20 -42.18 27.90
CA THR A 102 19.41 -42.89 27.48
C THR A 102 19.06 -44.12 26.64
N PRO A 103 19.80 -44.42 25.59
CA PRO A 103 19.59 -45.64 24.82
C PRO A 103 20.04 -46.86 25.63
N ILE A 104 19.47 -48.00 25.36
CA ILE A 104 19.79 -49.28 25.98
C ILE A 104 20.27 -50.27 24.94
N LYS A 105 20.93 -51.34 25.35
CA LYS A 105 21.34 -52.40 24.45
C LYS A 105 20.13 -53.10 23.88
N ALA A 106 20.08 -53.31 22.57
CA ALA A 106 19.00 -53.99 21.89
C ALA A 106 18.93 -55.48 22.28
N LEU A 107 17.74 -55.96 22.64
CA LEU A 107 17.50 -57.38 22.91
C LEU A 107 17.17 -58.15 21.62
N LYS A 108 16.60 -57.52 20.61
CA LYS A 108 16.23 -58.13 19.34
C LYS A 108 16.72 -57.32 18.15
N THR A 109 16.14 -56.16 17.89
CA THR A 109 16.44 -55.36 16.69
C THR A 109 16.93 -54.00 17.15
N PRO A 110 18.19 -53.59 16.80
CA PRO A 110 18.69 -52.26 17.06
C PRO A 110 17.93 -51.20 16.25
N ILE A 111 17.98 -49.93 16.70
CA ILE A 111 17.45 -48.83 15.90
C ILE A 111 18.40 -48.58 14.72
N SER A 112 17.86 -48.29 13.55
CA SER A 112 18.66 -47.95 12.36
C SER A 112 18.79 -46.46 12.17
N VAL A 113 19.87 -46.05 11.47
CA VAL A 113 20.15 -44.65 11.11
C VAL A 113 19.01 -44.07 10.27
N GLU A 114 18.47 -44.88 9.30
CA GLU A 114 17.37 -44.44 8.44
C GLU A 114 16.12 -44.12 9.23
N ARG A 115 15.83 -44.93 10.28
CA ARG A 115 14.68 -44.69 11.16
C ARG A 115 14.83 -43.43 11.99
N ILE A 116 16.06 -43.10 12.44
CA ILE A 116 16.33 -41.87 13.16
C ILE A 116 16.14 -40.67 12.22
N ILE A 117 16.73 -40.72 11.03
CA ILE A 117 16.59 -39.65 9.99
C ILE A 117 15.13 -39.43 9.67
N GLU A 118 14.34 -40.51 9.42
CA GLU A 118 12.91 -40.40 9.15
C GLU A 118 12.14 -39.65 10.24
N GLN A 119 12.43 -39.91 11.52
CA GLN A 119 11.72 -39.25 12.62
C GLN A 119 12.18 -37.80 12.85
N ILE A 120 13.45 -37.55 12.72
CA ILE A 120 14.02 -36.19 12.88
C ILE A 120 13.59 -35.27 11.76
N SER A 121 13.52 -35.75 10.53
CA SER A 121 13.11 -34.95 9.36
C SER A 121 11.63 -34.53 9.33
N LYS A 122 10.81 -35.00 10.26
CA LYS A 122 9.36 -34.65 10.34
C LYS A 122 9.17 -33.25 10.93
N THR A 123 9.42 -32.21 10.14
CA THR A 123 9.28 -30.79 10.54
C THR A 123 7.96 -30.16 10.09
N ASN A 124 6.93 -30.93 9.78
CA ASN A 124 5.71 -30.59 9.02
C ASN A 124 5.11 -29.21 9.33
N ASP A 125 4.81 -28.92 10.60
CA ASP A 125 4.10 -27.71 11.05
C ASP A 125 5.06 -26.57 11.45
N THR A 126 6.33 -26.67 11.04
CA THR A 126 7.34 -25.65 11.35
C THR A 126 7.83 -24.98 10.06
N PRO A 127 8.33 -23.75 10.14
CA PRO A 127 8.92 -23.04 9.00
C PRO A 127 10.30 -23.59 8.57
N TYR A 128 10.74 -24.72 9.13
CA TYR A 128 12.08 -25.27 8.93
C TYR A 128 12.07 -26.57 8.12
N ILE A 129 13.19 -26.83 7.45
CA ILE A 129 13.50 -28.11 6.82
C ILE A 129 14.96 -28.47 7.10
N PHE A 130 15.23 -29.72 7.44
CA PHE A 130 16.62 -30.20 7.57
C PHE A 130 17.12 -30.65 6.20
N GLU A 131 18.07 -29.87 5.65
CA GLU A 131 18.76 -30.23 4.38
C GLU A 131 19.68 -31.42 4.58
N ASN A 132 20.45 -31.42 5.68
CA ASN A 132 21.34 -32.50 6.04
C ASN A 132 21.07 -32.96 7.48
N VAL A 133 20.89 -34.26 7.65
CA VAL A 133 20.78 -34.90 8.94
C VAL A 133 21.92 -35.91 9.07
N THR A 134 22.89 -35.61 9.94
CA THR A 134 23.99 -36.50 10.26
C THR A 134 23.69 -37.24 11.56
N VAL A 135 23.84 -38.56 11.55
CA VAL A 135 23.59 -39.40 12.73
C VAL A 135 24.86 -40.13 13.15
N LEU A 136 25.26 -39.91 14.38
CA LEU A 136 26.31 -40.67 15.05
C LEU A 136 25.61 -41.66 16.01
N LEU A 137 25.66 -42.92 15.67
CA LEU A 137 24.98 -44.04 16.38
C LEU A 137 25.99 -45.12 16.73
N ASP A 138 26.09 -45.49 18.03
CA ASP A 138 26.82 -46.69 18.43
C ASP A 138 26.04 -47.94 18.11
N ASP A 139 26.76 -49.02 17.76
CA ASP A 139 26.19 -50.28 17.31
C ASP A 139 25.36 -50.97 18.43
N GLY A 140 24.30 -51.61 17.99
CA GLY A 140 23.51 -52.49 18.86
C GLY A 140 22.61 -51.80 19.87
N LEU A 141 22.37 -50.49 19.71
CA LEU A 141 21.51 -49.69 20.59
C LEU A 141 20.03 -49.74 20.22
N TYR A 142 19.18 -49.58 21.21
CA TYR A 142 17.73 -49.48 21.10
C TYR A 142 17.24 -48.30 21.90
N LEU A 143 16.26 -47.60 21.39
CA LEU A 143 15.57 -46.52 22.12
C LEU A 143 14.31 -47.05 22.80
N PRO A 144 14.16 -46.83 24.11
CA PRO A 144 12.96 -47.28 24.86
C PRO A 144 11.67 -46.70 24.28
N SER A 145 11.74 -45.51 23.69
CA SER A 145 10.63 -44.88 22.98
C SER A 145 11.10 -44.03 21.82
N ILE A 146 10.52 -44.19 20.65
CA ILE A 146 10.70 -43.31 19.49
C ILE A 146 10.16 -41.88 19.77
N SER A 147 9.21 -41.73 20.73
CA SER A 147 8.71 -40.43 21.13
C SER A 147 9.82 -39.51 21.69
N ALA A 148 10.89 -40.08 22.26
CA ALA A 148 12.04 -39.33 22.75
C ALA A 148 12.74 -38.55 21.63
N LEU A 149 12.87 -39.12 20.43
CA LEU A 149 13.42 -38.40 19.26
C LEU A 149 12.51 -37.23 18.82
N ASN A 150 11.19 -37.46 18.85
CA ASN A 150 10.23 -36.43 18.51
C ASN A 150 10.21 -35.26 19.51
N GLU A 151 10.33 -35.58 20.79
CA GLU A 151 10.40 -34.59 21.85
C GLU A 151 11.72 -33.80 21.74
N LEU A 152 12.85 -34.48 21.56
CA LEU A 152 14.15 -33.88 21.39
C LEU A 152 14.17 -32.89 20.21
N ARG A 153 13.62 -33.28 19.06
CA ARG A 153 13.47 -32.42 17.91
C ARG A 153 12.61 -31.18 18.21
N ARG A 154 11.44 -31.37 18.84
CA ARG A 154 10.53 -30.25 19.17
C ARG A 154 11.20 -29.27 20.12
N THR A 155 11.87 -29.76 21.16
CA THR A 155 12.60 -28.92 22.11
C THR A 155 13.74 -28.16 21.43
N ALA A 156 14.46 -28.79 20.51
CA ALA A 156 15.53 -28.14 19.77
C ALA A 156 15.00 -27.03 18.84
N ILE A 157 13.90 -27.28 18.12
CA ILE A 157 13.25 -26.25 17.31
C ILE A 157 12.74 -25.09 18.17
N GLN A 158 12.10 -25.37 19.30
CA GLN A 158 11.63 -24.34 20.22
C GLN A 158 12.78 -23.46 20.74
N LYS A 159 13.89 -24.06 21.17
CA LYS A 159 15.08 -23.32 21.60
C LYS A 159 15.68 -22.47 20.47
N LEU A 160 15.64 -22.96 19.22
CA LEU A 160 16.05 -22.20 18.07
C LEU A 160 15.17 -20.96 17.89
N GLU A 161 13.85 -21.12 17.98
CA GLU A 161 12.90 -20.01 17.90
C GLU A 161 13.13 -18.97 19.00
N GLU A 162 13.32 -19.41 20.23
CA GLU A 162 13.66 -18.53 21.37
C GLU A 162 14.95 -17.75 21.11
N LEU A 163 15.99 -18.40 20.58
CA LEU A 163 17.25 -17.77 20.20
C LEU A 163 17.06 -16.70 19.13
N ILE A 164 16.28 -17.01 18.09
CA ILE A 164 15.99 -16.09 16.99
C ILE A 164 15.17 -14.89 17.48
N ILE A 165 14.17 -15.12 18.32
CA ILE A 165 13.39 -14.05 18.97
C ILE A 165 14.30 -13.16 19.81
N GLN A 166 15.20 -13.73 20.61
CA GLN A 166 16.14 -12.94 21.41
C GLN A 166 17.09 -12.12 20.55
N LYS A 167 17.66 -12.70 19.47
CA LYS A 167 18.51 -11.96 18.53
C LYS A 167 17.75 -10.82 17.83
N SER A 168 16.46 -10.95 17.65
CA SER A 168 15.60 -9.95 16.99
C SER A 168 15.12 -8.86 17.93
N LYS A 169 15.18 -9.07 19.25
CA LYS A 169 14.80 -8.05 20.24
C LYS A 169 15.79 -6.90 20.22
N ARG A 170 15.27 -5.71 20.04
CA ARG A 170 16.06 -4.49 20.22
C ARG A 170 16.34 -4.32 21.72
N PRO A 171 17.55 -3.89 22.09
CA PRO A 171 17.83 -3.53 23.50
C PRO A 171 16.84 -2.43 23.93
N PRO A 172 16.40 -2.42 25.20
CA PRO A 172 15.60 -1.33 25.73
C PRO A 172 16.37 -0.02 25.50
N ILE A 173 15.78 0.88 24.75
CA ILE A 173 16.29 2.23 24.61
C ILE A 173 15.70 3.01 25.77
N SER A 174 16.53 3.52 26.68
CA SER A 174 16.09 4.58 27.58
C SER A 174 15.84 5.81 26.72
N LEU A 175 14.56 6.08 26.43
CA LEU A 175 14.19 7.33 25.80
C LEU A 175 14.62 8.45 26.75
N PRO A 176 15.33 9.48 26.26
CA PRO A 176 15.51 10.68 27.07
C PRO A 176 14.11 11.14 27.50
N VAL A 177 13.93 11.41 28.77
CA VAL A 177 12.71 12.06 29.27
C VAL A 177 12.61 13.34 28.48
N ASN A 178 11.64 13.44 27.58
CA ASN A 178 11.39 14.66 26.83
C ASN A 178 11.26 15.77 27.86
N GLN A 179 12.16 16.75 27.83
CA GLN A 179 11.89 18.03 28.45
C GLN A 179 10.58 18.49 27.80
N GLU A 180 9.57 18.79 28.61
CA GLU A 180 8.32 19.39 28.14
C GLU A 180 8.68 20.57 27.27
N GLU A 181 8.59 20.40 25.95
CA GLU A 181 8.78 21.51 25.04
C GLU A 181 7.71 22.53 25.40
N THR A 182 8.13 23.73 25.72
CA THR A 182 7.22 24.85 26.01
C THR A 182 6.41 25.11 24.74
N ILE A 183 5.16 24.60 24.72
CA ILE A 183 4.25 24.70 23.59
C ILE A 183 3.90 26.18 23.43
N THR A 184 4.49 26.81 22.43
CA THR A 184 4.16 28.19 22.09
C THR A 184 2.93 28.17 21.19
N TYR A 185 1.82 28.76 21.66
CA TYR A 185 0.64 28.96 20.81
C TYR A 185 0.98 29.87 19.64
N ILE A 186 0.87 29.34 18.43
CA ILE A 186 0.99 30.11 17.19
C ILE A 186 -0.42 30.45 16.71
N PRO A 187 -0.82 31.73 16.72
CA PRO A 187 -2.12 32.11 16.19
C PRO A 187 -2.20 31.88 14.69
N PRO A 188 -3.34 31.43 14.15
CA PRO A 188 -3.54 31.34 12.71
C PRO A 188 -3.29 32.69 12.02
N LEU A 189 -2.59 32.67 10.88
CA LEU A 189 -2.45 33.86 10.02
C LEU A 189 -3.84 34.34 9.61
N LYS A 190 -4.08 35.64 9.56
CA LYS A 190 -5.36 36.21 9.12
C LYS A 190 -5.72 35.72 7.72
N ASN A 191 -4.77 35.80 6.80
CA ASN A 191 -4.91 35.35 5.42
C ASN A 191 -3.79 34.34 5.15
N PRO A 192 -4.12 33.05 4.98
CA PRO A 192 -3.13 32.03 4.63
C PRO A 192 -2.73 32.13 3.15
N LYS A 193 -1.60 31.56 2.79
CA LYS A 193 -1.30 31.27 1.40
C LYS A 193 -2.29 30.24 0.86
N VAL A 194 -2.75 30.37 -0.39
CA VAL A 194 -3.66 29.41 -1.01
C VAL A 194 -2.95 28.68 -2.14
N ALA A 195 -2.84 27.35 -2.00
CA ALA A 195 -2.39 26.46 -3.07
C ALA A 195 -3.59 25.93 -3.84
N LEU A 196 -3.63 26.15 -5.15
CA LEU A 196 -4.64 25.64 -6.06
C LEU A 196 -4.15 24.37 -6.73
N SER A 197 -4.79 23.24 -6.47
CA SER A 197 -4.45 21.95 -7.11
C SER A 197 -5.46 21.62 -8.20
N LEU A 198 -5.00 21.55 -9.45
CA LEU A 198 -5.81 21.23 -10.62
C LEU A 198 -5.54 19.78 -11.04
N ARG A 199 -6.52 18.91 -10.81
CA ARG A 199 -6.47 17.49 -11.20
C ARG A 199 -6.81 17.26 -12.65
N GLN A 200 -7.60 18.17 -13.24
CA GLN A 200 -7.97 18.21 -14.65
C GLN A 200 -7.90 19.64 -15.17
N LEU A 201 -7.77 19.78 -16.49
CA LEU A 201 -7.92 21.04 -17.18
C LEU A 201 -9.06 20.90 -18.20
N HIS A 202 -9.80 21.99 -18.38
CA HIS A 202 -10.90 22.10 -19.32
C HIS A 202 -10.51 23.13 -20.40
N GLY A 203 -10.45 22.68 -21.66
CA GLY A 203 -9.96 23.51 -22.75
C GLY A 203 -10.84 24.73 -23.07
N GLU A 204 -12.10 24.69 -22.63
CA GLU A 204 -13.08 25.76 -22.77
C GLU A 204 -13.00 26.84 -21.69
N TYR A 205 -12.18 26.63 -20.63
CA TYR A 205 -12.06 27.58 -19.52
C TYR A 205 -11.00 28.65 -19.79
N ASP A 206 -11.32 29.86 -19.40
CA ASP A 206 -10.42 31.01 -19.48
C ASP A 206 -9.63 31.18 -18.18
N TYR A 207 -8.48 30.53 -18.09
CA TYR A 207 -7.61 30.55 -16.92
C TYR A 207 -6.98 31.91 -16.64
N THR A 208 -7.09 32.88 -17.58
CA THR A 208 -6.62 34.27 -17.33
C THR A 208 -7.46 34.99 -16.28
N LYS A 209 -8.65 34.47 -15.96
CA LYS A 209 -9.57 35.02 -14.96
C LYS A 209 -9.38 34.46 -13.56
N LEU A 210 -8.39 33.59 -13.33
CA LEU A 210 -8.06 33.14 -11.98
C LEU A 210 -7.59 34.30 -11.11
N ASP A 211 -8.00 34.32 -9.83
CA ASP A 211 -7.64 35.37 -8.87
C ASP A 211 -6.18 35.28 -8.45
N LYS A 212 -5.32 36.00 -9.21
CA LYS A 212 -3.87 36.00 -9.04
C LYS A 212 -3.43 36.56 -7.68
N GLU A 213 -4.21 37.43 -7.05
CA GLU A 213 -3.85 38.05 -5.77
C GLU A 213 -3.97 37.07 -4.59
N LYS A 214 -4.88 36.09 -4.70
CA LYS A 214 -5.14 35.11 -3.62
C LYS A 214 -4.45 33.76 -3.85
N ILE A 215 -4.13 33.40 -5.10
CA ILE A 215 -3.47 32.12 -5.42
C ILE A 215 -1.97 32.27 -5.29
N ASP A 216 -1.34 31.62 -4.29
CA ASP A 216 0.10 31.62 -4.05
C ASP A 216 0.85 30.70 -5.03
N LYS A 217 0.26 29.56 -5.39
CA LYS A 217 0.86 28.57 -6.29
C LYS A 217 -0.18 27.62 -6.88
N ILE A 218 0.21 26.96 -7.97
CA ILE A 218 -0.63 25.96 -8.65
C ILE A 218 0.08 24.60 -8.68
N TYR A 219 -0.64 23.56 -8.28
CA TYR A 219 -0.23 22.16 -8.42
C TYR A 219 -0.98 21.53 -9.59
N LEU A 220 -0.27 21.10 -10.61
CA LEU A 220 -0.85 20.55 -11.82
C LEU A 220 -0.47 19.07 -11.97
N ALA A 221 -1.46 18.20 -12.16
CA ALA A 221 -1.23 16.76 -12.28
C ALA A 221 -0.30 16.43 -13.44
N LEU A 222 0.73 15.59 -13.20
CA LEU A 222 1.75 15.21 -14.18
C LEU A 222 1.15 14.79 -15.54
N LYS A 223 0.05 14.04 -15.54
CA LYS A 223 -0.61 13.57 -16.78
C LYS A 223 -1.02 14.69 -17.73
N LEU A 224 -1.27 15.89 -17.20
CA LEU A 224 -1.72 17.05 -17.99
C LEU A 224 -0.58 17.64 -18.82
N PHE A 225 0.66 17.59 -18.34
CA PHE A 225 1.85 17.98 -19.09
C PHE A 225 2.17 17.06 -20.27
N LEU A 226 1.57 15.86 -20.30
CA LEU A 226 1.78 14.87 -21.36
C LEU A 226 0.71 14.93 -22.45
N ASP A 227 -0.32 15.77 -22.29
CA ASP A 227 -1.39 15.96 -23.25
C ASP A 227 -1.21 17.28 -24.02
N LYS A 228 -0.89 17.16 -25.30
CA LYS A 228 -0.61 18.31 -26.19
C LYS A 228 -1.72 19.36 -26.23
N LYS A 229 -2.97 18.97 -25.97
CA LYS A 229 -4.10 19.92 -26.02
C LYS A 229 -4.07 20.99 -24.92
N TYR A 230 -3.31 20.77 -23.83
CA TYR A 230 -3.22 21.71 -22.70
C TYR A 230 -1.98 22.59 -22.71
N MET A 231 -1.09 22.44 -23.70
CA MET A 231 0.20 23.12 -23.70
C MET A 231 0.08 24.65 -23.55
N ASN A 232 -0.81 25.30 -24.31
CA ASN A 232 -1.00 26.76 -24.23
C ASN A 232 -1.53 27.19 -22.85
N ILE A 233 -2.38 26.39 -22.21
CA ILE A 233 -2.88 26.67 -20.87
C ILE A 233 -1.74 26.55 -19.87
N ILE A 234 -0.90 25.51 -20.00
CA ILE A 234 0.24 25.27 -19.10
C ILE A 234 1.32 26.35 -19.29
N ASP A 235 1.60 26.78 -20.54
CA ASP A 235 2.50 27.90 -20.82
C ASP A 235 2.01 29.14 -20.06
N TYR A 236 0.74 29.52 -20.20
CA TYR A 236 0.15 30.65 -19.47
C TYR A 236 0.27 30.50 -17.95
N LEU A 237 -0.07 29.32 -17.41
CA LEU A 237 -0.02 29.07 -15.96
C LEU A 237 1.42 29.15 -15.42
N SER A 238 2.41 28.62 -16.14
CA SER A 238 3.82 28.64 -15.73
C SER A 238 4.43 30.04 -15.74
N GLU A 239 3.98 30.91 -16.66
CA GLU A 239 4.44 32.29 -16.74
C GLU A 239 3.80 33.19 -15.68
N ASN A 240 2.60 32.85 -15.19
CA ASN A 240 1.84 33.73 -14.31
C ASN A 240 1.74 33.28 -12.85
N TYR A 241 2.05 32.01 -12.55
CA TYR A 241 1.96 31.43 -11.21
C TYR A 241 3.17 30.55 -10.91
N PRO A 242 3.63 30.47 -9.65
CA PRO A 242 4.54 29.41 -9.22
C PRO A 242 3.91 28.04 -9.48
N LEU A 243 4.37 27.33 -10.52
CA LEU A 243 3.80 26.08 -10.98
C LEU A 243 4.59 24.88 -10.47
N TYR A 244 3.90 23.88 -9.96
CA TYR A 244 4.47 22.62 -9.44
C TYR A 244 3.88 21.41 -10.16
N VAL A 245 4.72 20.42 -10.43
CA VAL A 245 4.29 19.15 -11.00
C VAL A 245 3.78 18.23 -9.88
N TYR A 246 2.50 17.88 -9.92
CA TYR A 246 1.89 16.96 -8.97
C TYR A 246 2.12 15.52 -9.42
N LEU A 247 2.98 14.78 -8.70
CA LEU A 247 3.28 13.38 -9.00
C LEU A 247 2.14 12.45 -8.57
N PRO A 248 1.86 11.39 -9.32
CA PRO A 248 0.82 10.43 -8.95
C PRO A 248 1.20 9.67 -7.68
N THR A 249 0.21 9.35 -6.86
CA THR A 249 0.40 8.60 -5.60
C THR A 249 0.94 7.18 -5.84
N ILE A 250 0.60 6.59 -6.99
CA ILE A 250 1.06 5.27 -7.40
C ILE A 250 1.82 5.40 -8.71
N ILE A 251 3.08 4.96 -8.72
CA ILE A 251 3.91 4.84 -9.92
C ILE A 251 4.20 3.36 -10.14
N LYS A 252 3.63 2.79 -11.20
CA LYS A 252 3.89 1.40 -11.57
C LYS A 252 5.29 1.25 -12.18
N ALA A 253 5.98 0.15 -11.87
CA ALA A 253 7.35 -0.08 -12.30
C ALA A 253 7.56 0.02 -13.82
N ASN A 254 6.62 -0.48 -14.62
CA ASN A 254 6.68 -0.44 -16.08
C ASN A 254 6.47 0.98 -16.67
N TYR A 255 5.97 1.94 -15.89
CA TYR A 255 5.80 3.33 -16.33
C TYR A 255 6.85 4.29 -15.74
N LYS A 256 7.70 3.81 -14.85
CA LYS A 256 8.74 4.62 -14.18
C LYS A 256 9.58 5.42 -15.17
N ASN A 257 10.11 4.77 -16.21
CA ASN A 257 10.98 5.42 -17.20
C ASN A 257 10.24 6.49 -18.03
N ILE A 258 8.95 6.26 -18.33
CA ILE A 258 8.12 7.26 -19.03
C ILE A 258 7.98 8.52 -18.17
N ILE A 259 7.72 8.35 -16.87
CA ILE A 259 7.58 9.44 -15.92
C ILE A 259 8.89 10.20 -15.79
N LEU A 260 10.02 9.52 -15.59
CA LEU A 260 11.33 10.15 -15.44
C LEU A 260 11.72 10.97 -16.67
N ASN A 261 11.58 10.42 -17.88
CA ASN A 261 11.88 11.13 -19.13
C ASN A 261 10.93 12.32 -19.32
N SER A 262 9.70 12.23 -18.84
CA SER A 262 8.74 13.32 -18.91
C SER A 262 9.13 14.50 -18.02
N LEU A 263 9.69 14.24 -16.84
CA LEU A 263 10.10 15.32 -15.92
C LEU A 263 11.20 16.20 -16.52
N ASP A 264 12.18 15.61 -17.21
CA ASP A 264 13.25 16.39 -17.89
C ASP A 264 12.67 17.30 -18.98
N ASN A 265 11.74 16.78 -19.77
CA ASN A 265 11.07 17.57 -20.79
C ASN A 265 10.20 18.69 -20.19
N ILE A 266 9.51 18.41 -19.08
CA ILE A 266 8.66 19.41 -18.40
C ILE A 266 9.51 20.53 -17.83
N THR A 267 10.58 20.21 -17.08
CA THR A 267 11.45 21.21 -16.44
C THR A 267 12.30 22.01 -17.42
N SER A 268 12.58 21.48 -18.61
CA SER A 268 13.27 22.21 -19.67
C SER A 268 12.36 23.16 -20.45
N ARG A 269 11.05 22.87 -20.50
CA ARG A 269 10.08 23.65 -21.28
C ARG A 269 9.36 24.71 -20.45
N PHE A 270 8.97 24.39 -19.22
CA PHE A 270 8.13 25.25 -18.38
C PHE A 270 8.91 25.77 -17.16
N ASP A 271 8.59 26.97 -16.69
CA ASP A 271 9.14 27.51 -15.44
C ASP A 271 8.51 26.84 -14.21
N ILE A 272 8.95 25.60 -13.96
CA ILE A 272 8.50 24.80 -12.81
C ILE A 272 9.26 25.22 -11.56
N LYS A 273 8.55 25.45 -10.45
CA LYS A 273 9.16 25.80 -9.14
C LYS A 273 9.42 24.60 -8.25
N GLY A 274 8.75 23.48 -8.49
CA GLY A 274 8.94 22.27 -7.69
C GLY A 274 8.01 21.12 -8.04
N PHE A 275 8.00 20.14 -7.14
CA PHE A 275 7.24 18.89 -7.28
C PHE A 275 6.40 18.63 -6.04
N VAL A 276 5.18 18.16 -6.24
CA VAL A 276 4.36 17.60 -5.16
C VAL A 276 4.64 16.10 -5.07
N VAL A 277 5.35 15.71 -4.02
CA VAL A 277 5.86 14.36 -3.75
C VAL A 277 4.74 13.53 -3.10
N SER A 278 4.29 12.52 -3.79
CA SER A 278 3.13 11.71 -3.35
C SER A 278 3.50 10.35 -2.77
N ASN A 279 4.76 9.92 -2.96
CA ASN A 279 5.31 8.67 -2.47
C ASN A 279 6.77 8.89 -2.05
N ILE A 280 7.24 8.19 -1.02
CA ILE A 280 8.63 8.34 -0.56
C ILE A 280 9.65 7.96 -1.64
N ALA A 281 9.30 7.00 -2.51
CA ALA A 281 10.16 6.62 -3.64
C ALA A 281 10.34 7.74 -4.68
N ASP A 282 9.43 8.73 -4.72
CA ASP A 282 9.55 9.89 -5.61
C ASP A 282 10.83 10.69 -5.30
N LEU A 283 11.24 10.76 -4.02
CA LEU A 283 12.45 11.47 -3.60
C LEU A 283 13.72 10.90 -4.24
N GLN A 284 13.77 9.58 -4.45
CA GLN A 284 14.87 8.95 -5.19
C GLN A 284 14.86 9.36 -6.67
N PHE A 285 13.68 9.49 -7.27
CA PHE A 285 13.54 9.90 -8.66
C PHE A 285 13.90 11.38 -8.86
N LEU A 286 13.62 12.18 -7.84
CA LEU A 286 13.82 13.63 -7.85
C LEU A 286 15.21 14.05 -7.36
N GLU A 287 16.10 13.12 -7.01
CA GLU A 287 17.41 13.45 -6.43
C GLU A 287 18.21 14.44 -7.28
N LYS A 288 18.17 14.31 -8.62
CA LYS A 288 18.85 15.22 -9.54
C LYS A 288 18.29 16.65 -9.56
N TYR A 289 17.08 16.85 -9.04
CA TYR A 289 16.41 18.17 -8.94
C TYR A 289 16.57 18.82 -7.57
N ARG A 290 17.15 18.09 -6.59
CA ARG A 290 17.36 18.56 -5.23
C ARG A 290 18.20 19.85 -5.22
N GLY A 291 17.78 20.84 -4.41
CA GLY A 291 18.44 22.13 -4.28
C GLY A 291 18.06 23.16 -5.33
N ASN A 292 17.51 22.74 -6.48
CA ASN A 292 17.04 23.65 -7.53
C ASN A 292 15.51 23.81 -7.56
N TYR A 293 14.79 22.86 -6.96
CA TYR A 293 13.33 22.81 -6.96
C TYR A 293 12.80 22.53 -5.57
N ASP A 294 11.64 23.09 -5.25
CA ASP A 294 10.92 22.79 -4.01
C ASP A 294 10.30 21.40 -4.05
N PHE A 295 10.35 20.69 -2.92
CA PHE A 295 9.67 19.42 -2.73
C PHE A 295 8.55 19.59 -1.71
N VAL A 296 7.30 19.55 -2.18
CA VAL A 296 6.11 19.63 -1.34
C VAL A 296 5.60 18.21 -1.05
N GLY A 297 5.68 17.76 0.19
CA GLY A 297 5.13 16.46 0.58
C GLY A 297 3.60 16.47 0.53
N ASN A 298 3.01 15.51 -0.20
CA ASN A 298 1.56 15.37 -0.33
C ASN A 298 0.94 14.69 0.90
N TYR A 299 -0.36 14.83 1.09
CA TYR A 299 -1.12 14.15 2.15
C TYR A 299 -0.94 12.61 2.15
N SER A 300 -0.63 12.01 0.99
CA SER A 300 -0.38 10.57 0.85
C SER A 300 0.91 10.09 1.52
N LEU A 301 1.80 10.98 1.93
CA LEU A 301 2.94 10.67 2.80
C LEU A 301 2.50 10.40 4.25
N ASN A 302 1.25 10.65 4.56
CA ASN A 302 0.54 10.26 5.77
C ASN A 302 1.22 10.73 7.07
N VAL A 303 1.47 12.04 7.16
CA VAL A 303 2.13 12.65 8.30
C VAL A 303 1.14 12.87 9.44
N PHE A 304 1.40 12.22 10.59
CA PHE A 304 0.58 12.25 11.80
C PHE A 304 1.27 12.85 13.02
N ASN A 305 2.57 13.11 12.95
CA ASN A 305 3.34 13.64 14.08
C ASN A 305 4.60 14.37 13.61
N ASN A 306 5.19 15.13 14.53
CA ASN A 306 6.37 15.96 14.26
C ASN A 306 7.62 15.15 13.94
N HIS A 307 7.81 13.97 14.55
CA HIS A 307 8.97 13.13 14.24
C HIS A 307 8.97 12.70 12.76
N THR A 308 7.80 12.36 12.23
CA THR A 308 7.66 12.06 10.80
C THR A 308 7.95 13.30 9.93
N MET A 309 7.52 14.49 10.36
CA MET A 309 7.83 15.74 9.65
C MET A 309 9.33 16.01 9.62
N GLU A 310 10.03 15.84 10.75
CA GLU A 310 11.48 15.98 10.84
C GLU A 310 12.22 15.04 9.89
N GLU A 311 11.79 13.79 9.80
CA GLU A 311 12.39 12.83 8.86
C GLU A 311 12.17 13.25 7.41
N TYR A 312 10.98 13.72 7.03
CA TYR A 312 10.74 14.23 5.69
C TYR A 312 11.52 15.51 5.40
N LYS A 313 11.71 16.40 6.39
CA LYS A 313 12.57 17.57 6.26
C LYS A 313 14.03 17.18 5.97
N LYS A 314 14.58 16.19 6.68
CA LYS A 314 15.91 15.63 6.41
C LYS A 314 16.03 15.04 5.00
N LEU A 315 14.94 14.50 4.46
CA LEU A 315 14.85 14.01 3.09
C LEU A 315 14.66 15.11 2.04
N GLY A 316 14.62 16.38 2.45
CA GLY A 316 14.58 17.54 1.56
C GLY A 316 13.17 18.04 1.22
N ILE A 317 12.13 17.57 1.92
CA ILE A 317 10.79 18.17 1.82
C ILE A 317 10.83 19.59 2.41
N THR A 318 10.33 20.57 1.68
CA THR A 318 10.31 22.00 2.07
C THR A 318 8.97 22.43 2.66
N ARG A 319 7.90 21.72 2.33
CA ARG A 319 6.52 21.90 2.84
C ARG A 319 5.83 20.56 2.91
N ILE A 320 4.91 20.38 3.86
CA ILE A 320 4.17 19.15 4.03
C ILE A 320 2.65 19.40 4.07
N THR A 321 1.92 18.67 3.24
CA THR A 321 0.46 18.58 3.33
C THR A 321 0.08 17.56 4.41
N LEU A 322 -0.60 18.01 5.46
CA LEU A 322 -0.98 17.18 6.59
C LEU A 322 -2.00 16.10 6.20
N SER A 323 -2.02 15.00 6.95
CA SER A 323 -2.95 13.89 6.69
C SER A 323 -4.40 14.34 6.84
N ARG A 324 -5.25 13.88 5.93
CA ARG A 324 -6.71 14.09 5.94
C ARG A 324 -7.44 13.32 7.05
N GLU A 325 -6.75 12.41 7.70
CA GLU A 325 -7.29 11.56 8.75
C GLU A 325 -7.14 12.21 10.13
N LEU A 326 -6.35 13.28 10.23
CA LEU A 326 -6.22 14.05 11.46
C LEU A 326 -7.48 14.88 11.71
N ASN A 327 -7.92 14.88 12.98
CA ASN A 327 -8.93 15.82 13.47
C ASN A 327 -8.30 17.18 13.80
N GLN A 328 -9.12 18.17 14.13
CA GLN A 328 -8.67 19.54 14.42
C GLN A 328 -7.67 19.58 15.59
N GLU A 329 -7.86 18.76 16.61
CA GLU A 329 -6.99 18.70 17.79
C GLU A 329 -5.60 18.17 17.41
N GLY A 330 -5.53 17.02 16.71
CA GLY A 330 -4.29 16.44 16.21
C GLY A 330 -3.54 17.37 15.25
N LEU A 331 -4.26 18.10 14.38
CA LEU A 331 -3.66 19.14 13.54
C LEU A 331 -3.02 20.24 14.37
N ASN A 332 -3.72 20.75 15.39
CA ASN A 332 -3.19 21.79 16.26
C ASN A 332 -1.96 21.32 17.05
N GLU A 333 -1.96 20.07 17.53
CA GLU A 333 -0.80 19.51 18.24
C GLU A 333 0.45 19.47 17.34
N ILE A 334 0.32 18.98 16.11
CA ILE A 334 1.44 18.93 15.17
C ILE A 334 1.95 20.32 14.84
N LEU A 335 1.04 21.28 14.66
CA LEU A 335 1.39 22.64 14.21
C LEU A 335 2.03 23.50 15.30
N LYS A 336 1.90 23.14 16.57
CA LYS A 336 2.51 23.88 17.70
C LYS A 336 4.04 23.84 17.69
N SER A 337 4.65 22.76 17.22
CA SER A 337 6.10 22.53 17.29
C SER A 337 6.73 22.31 15.90
N SER A 338 5.99 22.58 14.82
CA SER A 338 6.51 22.43 13.46
C SER A 338 7.35 23.61 13.04
N ASP A 339 8.59 23.35 12.65
CA ASP A 339 9.48 24.32 11.97
C ASP A 339 9.49 24.15 10.44
N LEU A 340 8.65 23.24 9.91
CA LEU A 340 8.44 23.03 8.49
C LEU A 340 7.16 23.74 8.03
N ASP A 341 7.18 24.34 6.86
CA ASP A 341 5.97 24.90 6.23
C ASP A 341 4.90 23.80 6.10
N THR A 342 3.67 24.13 6.52
CA THR A 342 2.56 23.20 6.54
C THR A 342 1.42 23.62 5.64
N GLU A 343 0.76 22.64 5.06
CA GLU A 343 -0.38 22.82 4.16
C GLU A 343 -1.56 21.96 4.63
N LEU A 344 -2.74 22.56 4.69
CA LEU A 344 -3.99 21.89 5.05
C LEU A 344 -4.94 21.89 3.86
N ILE A 345 -5.42 20.71 3.43
CA ILE A 345 -6.49 20.61 2.43
C ILE A 345 -7.80 21.05 3.06
N VAL A 346 -8.40 22.14 2.57
CA VAL A 346 -9.65 22.70 3.08
C VAL A 346 -10.84 22.48 2.16
N TYR A 347 -10.58 22.18 0.88
CA TYR A 347 -11.63 21.90 -0.10
C TYR A 347 -11.16 20.83 -1.10
N GLY A 348 -12.07 19.98 -1.55
CA GLY A 348 -11.90 19.12 -2.71
C GLY A 348 -12.70 17.82 -2.67
N ASN A 349 -12.96 17.30 -3.86
CA ASN A 349 -13.51 15.97 -4.04
C ASN A 349 -12.35 14.94 -4.01
N LEU A 350 -12.05 14.44 -2.82
CA LEU A 350 -10.81 13.72 -2.55
C LEU A 350 -10.91 12.24 -2.94
N PRO A 351 -9.84 11.65 -3.53
CA PRO A 351 -9.79 10.23 -3.79
C PRO A 351 -9.89 9.40 -2.50
N ILE A 352 -10.77 8.41 -2.50
CA ILE A 352 -10.94 7.41 -1.44
C ILE A 352 -10.44 6.04 -1.87
N MET A 353 -10.25 5.81 -3.17
CA MET A 353 -9.74 4.55 -3.72
C MET A 353 -8.89 4.81 -4.96
N ALA A 354 -7.81 4.05 -5.08
CA ALA A 354 -7.05 3.89 -6.32
C ALA A 354 -7.08 2.41 -6.73
N THR A 355 -7.43 2.13 -7.99
CA THR A 355 -7.52 0.76 -8.48
C THR A 355 -6.81 0.59 -9.82
N ASN A 356 -6.21 -0.59 -10.02
CA ASN A 356 -5.68 -1.00 -11.33
C ASN A 356 -6.79 -1.42 -12.31
N TYR A 357 -8.02 -1.57 -11.84
CA TYR A 357 -9.13 -1.94 -12.69
C TYR A 357 -9.63 -0.72 -13.46
N CYS A 358 -9.58 -0.79 -14.79
CA CYS A 358 -10.17 0.24 -15.63
C CYS A 358 -11.70 0.04 -15.70
N LEU A 359 -12.43 0.84 -14.93
CA LEU A 359 -13.89 0.79 -14.88
C LEU A 359 -14.53 1.10 -16.23
N LEU A 360 -13.84 1.87 -17.08
CA LEU A 360 -14.32 2.27 -18.41
C LEU A 360 -13.93 1.28 -19.51
N GLY A 361 -12.98 0.38 -19.25
CA GLY A 361 -12.42 -0.51 -20.25
C GLY A 361 -13.47 -1.33 -20.99
N LYS A 362 -14.40 -1.94 -20.25
CA LYS A 362 -15.48 -2.76 -20.83
C LYS A 362 -16.61 -1.93 -21.44
N THR A 363 -16.91 -0.77 -20.87
CA THR A 363 -18.02 0.09 -21.33
C THR A 363 -17.63 0.89 -22.57
N ASN A 364 -16.38 1.27 -22.71
CA ASN A 364 -15.87 2.12 -23.79
C ASN A 364 -15.07 1.35 -24.85
N LEU A 365 -15.19 0.03 -24.88
CA LEU A 365 -14.54 -0.85 -25.87
C LEU A 365 -12.99 -0.71 -25.91
N CYS A 366 -12.38 -0.43 -24.76
CA CYS A 366 -10.93 -0.33 -24.63
C CYS A 366 -10.26 -1.64 -24.16
N TYR A 367 -11.03 -2.67 -23.85
CA TYR A 367 -10.49 -3.95 -23.39
C TYR A 367 -10.32 -4.92 -24.57
N PRO A 368 -9.22 -5.70 -24.67
CA PRO A 368 -8.10 -5.82 -23.69
C PRO A 368 -7.08 -4.67 -23.72
N ASP A 369 -7.01 -3.92 -24.83
CA ASP A 369 -6.03 -2.86 -25.01
C ASP A 369 -6.60 -1.49 -24.65
N CYS A 370 -5.76 -0.60 -24.11
CA CYS A 370 -6.18 0.75 -23.77
C CYS A 370 -6.25 1.64 -25.01
N GLY A 371 -7.48 1.94 -25.47
CA GLY A 371 -7.73 2.89 -26.56
C GLY A 371 -7.79 4.36 -26.12
N ALA A 372 -7.45 4.66 -24.86
CA ALA A 372 -7.46 6.00 -24.26
C ALA A 372 -8.81 6.78 -24.43
N ASN A 373 -9.92 6.07 -24.65
CA ASN A 373 -11.24 6.69 -24.86
C ASN A 373 -11.72 7.53 -23.66
N CYS A 374 -11.13 7.31 -22.47
CA CYS A 374 -11.37 8.13 -21.28
C CYS A 374 -10.84 9.57 -21.40
N GLN A 375 -9.96 9.87 -22.35
CA GLN A 375 -9.44 11.22 -22.62
C GLN A 375 -10.40 12.11 -23.42
N LYS A 376 -11.52 11.57 -23.88
CA LYS A 376 -12.52 12.31 -24.68
C LYS A 376 -13.43 13.21 -23.83
N ASN A 377 -12.88 13.88 -22.81
CA ASN A 377 -13.53 14.90 -21.97
C ASN A 377 -14.87 14.50 -21.30
N ASN A 378 -15.10 13.22 -21.08
CA ASN A 378 -16.31 12.79 -20.41
C ASN A 378 -16.11 12.74 -18.89
N THR A 379 -17.05 13.27 -18.17
CA THR A 379 -17.12 13.16 -16.69
C THR A 379 -17.76 11.83 -16.32
N TYR A 380 -17.06 10.99 -15.56
CA TYR A 380 -17.51 9.65 -15.22
C TYR A 380 -17.85 9.54 -13.74
N TYR A 381 -18.95 8.83 -13.44
CA TYR A 381 -19.39 8.54 -12.08
C TYR A 381 -19.71 7.06 -11.91
N LEU A 382 -19.38 6.53 -10.73
CA LEU A 382 -19.98 5.31 -10.21
C LEU A 382 -21.19 5.68 -9.36
N LYS A 383 -22.29 4.98 -9.55
CA LYS A 383 -23.48 5.12 -8.71
C LYS A 383 -23.65 3.86 -7.88
N ASP A 384 -23.77 4.00 -6.56
CA ASP A 384 -24.04 2.89 -5.68
C ASP A 384 -25.54 2.54 -5.58
N ARG A 385 -25.87 1.50 -4.81
CA ARG A 385 -27.25 1.04 -4.59
C ARG A 385 -28.12 2.04 -3.84
N PHE A 386 -27.52 3.01 -3.16
CA PHE A 386 -28.20 4.06 -2.40
C PHE A 386 -28.36 5.35 -3.21
N GLY A 387 -27.85 5.40 -4.43
CA GLY A 387 -27.92 6.54 -5.32
C GLY A 387 -26.78 7.54 -5.21
N TYR A 388 -25.79 7.31 -4.33
CA TYR A 388 -24.60 8.16 -4.22
C TYR A 388 -23.75 8.06 -5.47
N GLN A 389 -23.22 9.18 -5.92
CA GLN A 389 -22.37 9.27 -7.10
C GLN A 389 -20.92 9.55 -6.69
N PHE A 390 -20.00 8.72 -7.14
CA PHE A 390 -18.57 8.80 -6.88
C PHE A 390 -17.86 9.19 -8.17
N ARG A 391 -17.20 10.33 -8.18
CA ARG A 391 -16.45 10.81 -9.33
C ARG A 391 -15.30 9.85 -9.64
N VAL A 392 -15.17 9.46 -10.91
CA VAL A 392 -14.11 8.56 -11.41
C VAL A 392 -13.13 9.35 -12.25
N ILE A 393 -11.85 9.29 -11.90
CA ILE A 393 -10.76 9.96 -12.63
C ILE A 393 -9.82 8.88 -13.17
N PRO A 394 -9.88 8.56 -14.47
CA PRO A 394 -8.94 7.62 -15.08
C PRO A 394 -7.59 8.28 -15.33
N ASP A 395 -6.53 7.51 -15.15
CA ASP A 395 -5.18 7.81 -15.62
C ASP A 395 -4.86 6.86 -16.77
N SER A 396 -4.92 7.37 -18.00
CA SER A 396 -4.67 6.58 -19.20
C SER A 396 -3.19 6.23 -19.42
N ILE A 397 -2.27 6.93 -18.73
CA ILE A 397 -0.83 6.69 -18.85
C ILE A 397 -0.50 5.42 -18.08
N GLN A 398 -0.89 5.37 -16.79
CA GLN A 398 -0.58 4.24 -15.92
C GLN A 398 -1.71 3.21 -15.83
N THR A 399 -2.84 3.44 -16.50
CA THR A 399 -4.04 2.58 -16.39
C THR A 399 -4.49 2.39 -14.93
N VAL A 400 -4.42 3.47 -14.14
CA VAL A 400 -4.93 3.56 -12.77
C VAL A 400 -6.22 4.37 -12.80
N THR A 401 -7.19 3.98 -11.99
CA THR A 401 -8.44 4.73 -11.82
C THR A 401 -8.54 5.21 -10.39
N LEU A 402 -8.77 6.51 -10.21
CA LEU A 402 -9.09 7.10 -8.91
C LEU A 402 -10.61 7.20 -8.77
N ILE A 403 -11.13 6.82 -7.62
CA ILE A 403 -12.53 6.98 -7.25
C ILE A 403 -12.57 7.99 -6.11
N CYS A 404 -13.23 9.12 -6.32
CA CYS A 404 -13.37 10.18 -5.34
C CYS A 404 -14.61 9.98 -4.49
N ASN A 405 -14.63 10.62 -3.32
CA ASN A 405 -15.78 10.58 -2.42
C ASN A 405 -17.05 11.12 -3.12
N SER A 406 -18.20 10.68 -2.67
CA SER A 406 -19.50 11.18 -3.14
C SER A 406 -19.83 12.59 -2.63
N LYS A 407 -19.14 13.05 -1.58
CA LYS A 407 -19.24 14.40 -1.05
C LYS A 407 -17.90 15.12 -1.10
N THR A 408 -17.95 16.41 -1.41
CA THR A 408 -16.78 17.27 -1.45
C THR A 408 -16.38 17.69 -0.03
N LEU A 409 -15.09 17.59 0.32
CA LEU A 409 -14.58 18.14 1.56
C LEU A 409 -14.73 19.66 1.56
N SER A 410 -15.24 20.23 2.66
CA SER A 410 -15.20 21.66 2.91
C SER A 410 -15.08 21.91 4.41
N ILE A 411 -13.93 22.44 4.86
CA ILE A 411 -13.64 22.71 6.27
C ILE A 411 -13.19 24.15 6.47
N SER A 412 -13.49 24.72 7.64
CA SER A 412 -12.96 26.02 8.06
C SER A 412 -11.63 25.83 8.76
N SER A 413 -10.62 26.59 8.34
CA SER A 413 -9.30 26.59 8.97
C SER A 413 -9.08 27.74 9.96
N LYS A 414 -10.15 28.41 10.43
CA LYS A 414 -10.06 29.55 11.36
C LYS A 414 -9.28 29.25 12.64
N ASN A 415 -9.39 28.03 13.13
CA ASN A 415 -8.76 27.59 14.37
C ASN A 415 -7.54 26.66 14.14
N VAL A 416 -6.98 26.62 12.93
CA VAL A 416 -5.81 25.79 12.58
C VAL A 416 -4.69 26.68 12.07
N PRO A 417 -3.51 26.72 12.73
CA PRO A 417 -2.42 27.65 12.37
C PRO A 417 -1.58 27.17 11.19
N ALA A 418 -2.14 26.44 10.22
CA ALA A 418 -1.44 26.09 8.99
C ALA A 418 -1.03 27.34 8.20
N THR A 419 0.20 27.37 7.70
CA THR A 419 0.76 28.50 6.92
C THR A 419 0.16 28.61 5.53
N CYS A 420 -0.29 27.47 4.98
CA CYS A 420 -0.91 27.34 3.67
C CYS A 420 -2.20 26.53 3.78
N VAL A 421 -3.21 26.91 3.00
CA VAL A 421 -4.40 26.09 2.75
C VAL A 421 -4.42 25.67 1.29
N ARG A 422 -4.93 24.47 1.04
CA ARG A 422 -5.00 23.89 -0.30
C ARG A 422 -6.42 23.59 -0.70
N VAL A 423 -6.75 23.90 -1.95
CA VAL A 423 -8.01 23.58 -2.59
C VAL A 423 -7.76 22.68 -3.81
N ASP A 424 -8.39 21.49 -3.80
CA ASP A 424 -8.24 20.48 -4.86
C ASP A 424 -9.44 20.52 -5.79
N MET A 425 -9.24 20.96 -7.05
CA MET A 425 -10.27 21.12 -8.08
C MET A 425 -10.23 19.99 -9.11
N ILE A 426 -11.40 19.63 -9.61
CA ILE A 426 -11.54 18.64 -10.67
C ILE A 426 -12.32 19.21 -11.86
N ASP A 427 -13.58 19.57 -11.63
CA ASP A 427 -14.51 19.98 -12.69
C ASP A 427 -15.14 21.37 -12.40
N GLU A 428 -14.68 22.06 -11.35
CA GLU A 428 -15.20 23.39 -10.98
C GLU A 428 -14.88 24.43 -12.06
N THR A 429 -15.84 25.30 -12.37
CA THR A 429 -15.67 26.44 -13.31
C THR A 429 -14.73 27.51 -12.72
N ILE A 430 -14.22 28.40 -13.54
CA ILE A 430 -13.30 29.48 -13.09
C ILE A 430 -13.98 30.35 -12.02
N GLU A 431 -15.28 30.65 -12.17
CA GLU A 431 -16.06 31.40 -11.19
C GLU A 431 -16.18 30.67 -9.85
N GLU A 432 -16.44 29.37 -9.90
CA GLU A 432 -16.48 28.51 -8.70
C GLU A 432 -15.10 28.42 -8.07
N ILE A 433 -14.01 28.22 -8.85
CA ILE A 433 -12.64 28.20 -8.35
C ILE A 433 -12.33 29.50 -7.60
N ASN A 434 -12.60 30.67 -8.19
CA ASN A 434 -12.33 31.95 -7.55
C ASN A 434 -13.14 32.13 -6.28
N HIS A 435 -14.41 31.71 -6.24
CA HIS A 435 -15.24 31.74 -5.06
C HIS A 435 -14.69 30.84 -3.94
N ILE A 436 -14.26 29.61 -4.29
CA ILE A 436 -13.69 28.66 -3.32
C ILE A 436 -12.35 29.18 -2.79
N VAL A 437 -11.49 29.72 -3.66
CA VAL A 437 -10.21 30.35 -3.30
C VAL A 437 -10.44 31.52 -2.35
N ASP A 438 -11.45 32.36 -2.61
CA ASP A 438 -11.82 33.49 -1.73
C ASP A 438 -12.23 32.99 -0.34
N LYS A 439 -13.08 31.98 -0.25
CA LYS A 439 -13.48 31.34 1.02
C LYS A 439 -12.28 30.76 1.76
N ALA A 440 -11.42 30.03 1.08
CA ALA A 440 -10.19 29.45 1.65
C ALA A 440 -9.24 30.54 2.17
N PHE A 441 -9.05 31.64 1.42
CA PHE A 441 -8.24 32.79 1.80
C PHE A 441 -8.77 33.45 3.08
N HIS A 442 -10.07 33.51 3.28
CA HIS A 442 -10.70 34.01 4.51
C HIS A 442 -10.90 32.92 5.58
N ARG A 443 -10.30 31.72 5.38
CA ARG A 443 -10.40 30.54 6.27
C ARG A 443 -11.84 30.05 6.51
N GLU A 444 -12.73 30.33 5.58
CA GLU A 444 -14.13 29.95 5.62
C GLU A 444 -14.38 28.64 4.86
N LYS A 445 -15.44 27.92 5.23
CA LYS A 445 -15.92 26.76 4.49
C LYS A 445 -17.14 27.11 3.64
N LEU A 446 -17.42 26.29 2.66
CA LEU A 446 -18.69 26.23 1.96
C LEU A 446 -19.66 25.32 2.72
N GLU A 447 -20.94 25.65 2.72
CA GLU A 447 -21.98 24.91 3.40
C GLU A 447 -23.01 24.34 2.43
N GLY A 448 -23.57 23.17 2.75
CA GLY A 448 -24.57 22.49 1.94
C GLY A 448 -24.51 20.98 2.10
N GLN A 449 -25.54 20.28 1.63
CA GLN A 449 -25.64 18.81 1.77
C GLN A 449 -24.60 18.04 0.93
N GLN A 450 -24.06 18.68 -0.11
CA GLN A 450 -23.00 18.13 -0.98
C GLN A 450 -21.62 18.13 -0.31
N TYR A 451 -21.44 18.83 0.82
CA TYR A 451 -20.17 18.93 1.52
C TYR A 451 -20.07 17.99 2.73
N THR A 452 -18.83 17.69 3.09
CA THR A 452 -18.48 16.92 4.28
C THR A 452 -17.30 17.58 5.00
N ASN A 453 -17.26 17.45 6.32
CA ASN A 453 -16.09 17.87 7.10
C ASN A 453 -14.99 16.78 7.16
N GLY A 454 -15.19 15.62 6.54
CA GLY A 454 -14.26 14.49 6.66
C GLY A 454 -14.10 14.05 8.12
N ASN A 455 -12.85 13.89 8.55
CA ASN A 455 -12.49 13.53 9.93
C ASN A 455 -12.21 14.75 10.84
N PHE A 456 -12.36 15.97 10.33
CA PHE A 456 -11.93 17.19 11.01
C PHE A 456 -12.48 17.36 12.43
N TYR A 457 -13.70 16.87 12.69
CA TYR A 457 -14.35 16.89 14.01
C TYR A 457 -14.56 15.48 14.60
N ARG A 458 -13.85 14.47 14.11
CA ARG A 458 -13.99 13.08 14.57
C ARG A 458 -12.62 12.50 14.85
N GLU A 459 -12.55 11.63 15.82
CA GLU A 459 -11.41 10.71 15.98
C GLU A 459 -11.51 9.57 14.95
N VAL A 460 -10.36 9.09 14.46
CA VAL A 460 -10.26 7.97 13.53
C VAL A 460 -9.94 6.70 14.31
#